data_460c18587891a8760b487d87279b24e2
#
_entry.id   460c18587891a8760b487d87279b24e2
#
_cell.length_a   1.000
_cell.length_b   1.000
_cell.length_c   1.000
_cell.angle_alpha   90.00
_cell.angle_beta   90.00
_cell.angle_gamma   90.00
#
_symmetry.space_group_name_H-M   'P 1'
#
loop_
_entity.id
_entity.type
_entity.pdbx_description
1 polymer ?
#
loop_
_entity_poly.entity_id
_entity_poly.type
_entity_poly.pdbx_seq_one_letter_code
_entity_poly.pdbx_strand_id
1 'polypeptide(L)'
;NRESTQYFSGYREDYTVLTPDYMWPDAGTGESQAFGSAGGYSLISYFGKINYSYDDRYLASVTLRHDGSSRFGKNNRYATFPSVSAGWRISNESFLKDVQWIDELKLRASWGQTGNQEISNLARYTIFVSNYGKDSFGGGGYGTSYDIEGSNGGGILQSGFKRDQLGNDDIKWETTTQT
;
A
#
# COMPACT_ATOMS: atom_id res chain seq x y z
N ASN A 1 -12.59 -4.36 3.50
CA ASN A 1 -12.30 -2.94 3.28
C ASN A 1 -11.88 -2.70 1.83
N ARG A 2 -12.32 -1.60 1.24
CA ARG A 2 -11.93 -1.15 -0.09
C ARG A 2 -11.57 0.33 -0.01
N GLU A 3 -10.42 0.69 -0.54
CA GLU A 3 -9.97 2.06 -0.67
C GLU A 3 -9.80 2.40 -2.15
N SER A 4 -10.26 3.57 -2.54
CA SER A 4 -10.07 4.10 -3.90
C SER A 4 -9.73 5.58 -3.80
N THR A 5 -8.70 5.99 -4.52
CA THR A 5 -8.27 7.38 -4.62
C THR A 5 -8.33 7.80 -6.06
N GLN A 6 -8.88 8.98 -6.31
CA GLN A 6 -8.89 9.61 -7.63
C GLN A 6 -8.32 11.01 -7.50
N TYR A 7 -7.48 11.35 -8.43
CA TYR A 7 -6.92 12.69 -8.56
C TYR A 7 -7.18 13.20 -9.97
N PHE A 8 -7.64 14.42 -10.05
CA PHE A 8 -7.82 15.13 -11.31
C PHE A 8 -7.30 16.57 -11.15
N SER A 9 -6.53 17.03 -12.10
CA SER A 9 -6.13 18.44 -12.19
C SER A 9 -6.13 18.88 -13.64
N GLY A 10 -6.39 20.17 -13.85
CA GLY A 10 -6.29 20.79 -15.15
C GLY A 10 -5.75 22.20 -15.00
N TYR A 11 -5.00 22.64 -15.98
CA TYR A 11 -4.57 24.02 -16.04
C TYR A 11 -4.58 24.53 -17.48
N ARG A 12 -4.60 25.84 -17.62
CA ARG A 12 -4.50 26.54 -18.87
C ARG A 12 -3.68 27.80 -18.68
N GLU A 13 -2.96 28.18 -19.70
CA GLU A 13 -2.10 29.38 -19.71
C GLU A 13 -2.72 30.50 -20.54
N ASP A 14 -2.00 31.61 -20.64
CA ASP A 14 -2.34 32.78 -21.48
C ASP A 14 -3.69 33.41 -21.13
N TYR A 15 -3.79 33.94 -19.90
CA TYR A 15 -4.96 34.68 -19.46
C TYR A 15 -4.91 36.14 -19.94
N THR A 16 -5.98 36.61 -20.54
CA THR A 16 -6.13 38.01 -20.97
C THR A 16 -6.27 38.96 -19.77
N VAL A 17 -6.88 38.49 -18.68
CA VAL A 17 -7.05 39.22 -17.43
C VAL A 17 -6.29 38.54 -16.33
N LEU A 18 -5.26 39.20 -15.77
CA LEU A 18 -4.37 38.68 -14.74
C LEU A 18 -4.85 38.98 -13.32
N THR A 19 -6.14 38.86 -13.09
CA THR A 19 -6.73 39.01 -11.76
C THR A 19 -7.19 37.63 -11.26
N PRO A 20 -6.85 37.21 -10.05
CA PRO A 20 -7.17 35.85 -9.55
C PRO A 20 -8.62 35.42 -9.70
N ASP A 21 -9.55 36.36 -9.56
CA ASP A 21 -11.00 36.11 -9.67
C ASP A 21 -11.46 35.69 -11.08
N TYR A 22 -10.63 35.94 -12.10
CA TYR A 22 -10.93 35.65 -13.51
C TYR A 22 -10.00 34.62 -14.14
N MET A 23 -9.05 34.06 -13.36
CA MET A 23 -8.08 33.05 -13.83
C MET A 23 -8.64 31.64 -13.70
N TRP A 24 -9.78 31.39 -14.29
CA TRP A 24 -10.36 30.05 -14.37
C TRP A 24 -9.84 29.31 -15.61
N PRO A 25 -9.68 27.97 -15.58
CA PRO A 25 -9.14 27.21 -16.72
C PRO A 25 -9.85 27.41 -18.06
N ASP A 26 -11.13 27.76 -18.06
CA ASP A 26 -11.91 28.04 -19.26
C ASP A 26 -11.68 29.43 -19.83
N ALA A 27 -11.17 30.36 -19.03
CA ALA A 27 -10.87 31.74 -19.44
C ALA A 27 -9.49 31.92 -20.08
N GLY A 28 -8.60 30.92 -19.96
CA GLY A 28 -7.30 30.95 -20.64
C GLY A 28 -7.42 30.71 -22.13
N THR A 29 -6.49 31.27 -22.90
CA THR A 29 -6.41 31.14 -24.37
C THR A 29 -5.35 30.13 -24.84
N GLY A 30 -4.43 29.74 -23.97
CA GLY A 30 -3.40 28.75 -24.22
C GLY A 30 -3.94 27.32 -24.33
N GLU A 31 -3.08 26.36 -24.55
CA GLU A 31 -3.45 24.94 -24.59
C GLU A 31 -3.96 24.47 -23.22
N SER A 32 -5.10 23.79 -23.22
CA SER A 32 -5.62 23.18 -22.01
C SER A 32 -4.92 21.85 -21.74
N GLN A 33 -4.44 21.68 -20.51
CA GLN A 33 -3.85 20.44 -20.07
C GLN A 33 -4.66 19.87 -18.91
N ALA A 34 -4.88 18.55 -18.96
CA ALA A 34 -5.61 17.83 -17.93
C ALA A 34 -4.82 16.60 -17.52
N PHE A 35 -4.75 16.35 -16.23
CA PHE A 35 -4.07 15.22 -15.64
C PHE A 35 -5.02 14.49 -14.71
N GLY A 36 -4.95 13.18 -14.71
CA GLY A 36 -5.74 12.39 -13.80
C GLY A 36 -5.06 11.07 -13.46
N SER A 37 -5.27 10.63 -12.24
CA SER A 37 -4.86 9.31 -11.82
C SER A 37 -5.92 8.69 -10.91
N ALA A 38 -6.02 7.37 -10.97
CA ALA A 38 -6.89 6.62 -10.08
C ALA A 38 -6.13 5.42 -9.55
N GLY A 39 -6.32 5.12 -8.29
CA GLY A 39 -5.72 3.97 -7.63
C GLY A 39 -6.63 3.43 -6.55
N GLY A 40 -6.37 2.20 -6.13
CA GLY A 40 -7.10 1.61 -5.02
C GLY A 40 -6.68 0.18 -4.76
N TYR A 41 -7.05 -0.30 -3.59
CA TYR A 41 -6.86 -1.70 -3.21
C TYR A 41 -8.05 -2.21 -2.39
N SER A 42 -8.15 -3.50 -2.28
CA SER A 42 -9.14 -4.19 -1.46
C SER A 42 -8.45 -5.13 -0.50
N LEU A 43 -8.90 -5.12 0.74
CA LEU A 43 -8.45 -6.01 1.81
C LEU A 43 -9.64 -6.80 2.34
N ILE A 44 -9.45 -8.09 2.51
CA ILE A 44 -10.39 -8.99 3.18
C ILE A 44 -9.65 -9.72 4.29
N SER A 45 -10.28 -9.82 5.47
CA SER A 45 -9.69 -10.47 6.63
C SER A 45 -10.72 -11.36 7.30
N TYR A 46 -10.34 -12.58 7.56
CA TYR A 46 -11.07 -13.52 8.41
C TYR A 46 -10.24 -13.78 9.66
N PHE A 47 -10.86 -13.72 10.81
CA PHE A 47 -10.15 -14.00 12.06
C PHE A 47 -11.01 -14.80 13.02
N GLY A 48 -10.36 -15.63 13.80
CA GLY A 48 -10.95 -16.37 14.91
C GLY A 48 -10.04 -16.29 16.12
N LYS A 49 -10.64 -16.18 17.29
CA LYS A 49 -9.92 -16.15 18.56
C LYS A 49 -10.61 -17.05 19.58
N ILE A 50 -9.81 -17.87 20.25
CA ILE A 50 -10.24 -18.72 21.36
C ILE A 50 -9.45 -18.29 22.60
N ASN A 51 -10.17 -18.01 23.68
CA ASN A 51 -9.58 -17.76 25.00
C ASN A 51 -10.01 -18.90 25.93
N TYR A 52 -9.06 -19.40 26.68
CA TYR A 52 -9.30 -20.44 27.69
C TYR A 52 -8.75 -19.98 29.03
N SER A 53 -9.52 -20.19 30.07
CA SER A 53 -9.12 -19.93 31.45
C SER A 53 -9.45 -21.14 32.30
N TYR A 54 -8.48 -21.61 33.06
CA TYR A 54 -8.66 -22.73 33.98
C TYR A 54 -8.35 -22.26 35.41
N ASP A 55 -9.33 -22.40 36.28
CA ASP A 55 -9.29 -22.09 37.73
C ASP A 55 -8.76 -20.66 38.00
N ASP A 56 -9.02 -19.74 37.09
CA ASP A 56 -8.52 -18.36 37.13
C ASP A 56 -6.98 -18.23 37.36
N ARG A 57 -6.24 -19.32 37.15
CA ARG A 57 -4.80 -19.42 37.27
C ARG A 57 -4.08 -19.54 35.94
N TYR A 58 -4.58 -20.39 35.07
CA TYR A 58 -3.95 -20.67 33.78
C TYR A 58 -4.78 -20.09 32.66
N LEU A 59 -4.16 -19.23 31.87
CA LEU A 59 -4.79 -18.51 30.78
C LEU A 59 -4.11 -18.89 29.47
N ALA A 60 -4.87 -19.18 28.45
CA ALA A 60 -4.36 -19.40 27.11
C ALA A 60 -5.22 -18.67 26.08
N SER A 61 -4.59 -18.14 25.04
CA SER A 61 -5.33 -17.67 23.89
C SER A 61 -4.65 -18.07 22.59
N VAL A 62 -5.49 -18.41 21.60
CA VAL A 62 -5.05 -18.71 20.24
C VAL A 62 -5.84 -17.81 19.32
N THR A 63 -5.14 -17.12 18.44
CA THR A 63 -5.74 -16.28 17.38
C THR A 63 -5.21 -16.74 16.04
N LEU A 64 -6.10 -16.86 15.07
CA LEU A 64 -5.75 -17.12 13.68
C LEU A 64 -6.38 -16.03 12.83
N ARG A 65 -5.57 -15.36 12.00
CA ARG A 65 -6.01 -14.34 11.03
C ARG A 65 -5.59 -14.74 9.62
N HIS A 66 -6.53 -14.72 8.71
CA HIS A 66 -6.32 -15.01 7.30
C HIS A 66 -6.68 -13.77 6.48
N ASP A 67 -5.66 -13.12 5.92
CA ASP A 67 -5.79 -11.86 5.21
C ASP A 67 -5.55 -12.04 3.72
N GLY A 68 -6.35 -11.35 2.91
CA GLY A 68 -6.19 -11.29 1.47
C GLY A 68 -6.14 -9.85 0.97
N SER A 69 -5.14 -9.52 0.15
CA SER A 69 -4.96 -8.18 -0.42
C SER A 69 -4.85 -8.24 -1.94
N SER A 70 -5.53 -7.29 -2.60
CA SER A 70 -5.45 -7.14 -4.06
C SER A 70 -4.13 -6.58 -4.58
N ARG A 71 -3.26 -6.07 -3.68
CA ARG A 71 -1.91 -5.58 -4.03
C ARG A 71 -0.99 -6.70 -4.49
N PHE A 72 -1.23 -7.92 -4.02
CA PHE A 72 -0.42 -9.10 -4.34
C PHE A 72 -0.96 -9.89 -5.54
N GLY A 73 -0.07 -10.62 -6.19
CA GLY A 73 -0.40 -11.52 -7.28
C GLY A 73 -1.38 -12.63 -6.87
N LYS A 74 -1.97 -13.30 -7.85
CA LYS A 74 -3.03 -14.31 -7.62
C LYS A 74 -2.57 -15.42 -6.66
N ASN A 75 -1.31 -15.83 -6.76
CA ASN A 75 -0.75 -16.95 -5.98
C ASN A 75 -0.40 -16.57 -4.54
N ASN A 76 -0.10 -15.30 -4.29
CA ASN A 76 0.39 -14.79 -2.99
C ASN A 76 -0.58 -13.80 -2.33
N ARG A 77 -1.82 -13.75 -2.83
CA ARG A 77 -2.84 -12.81 -2.37
C ARG A 77 -3.20 -12.99 -0.92
N TYR A 78 -3.22 -14.23 -0.45
CA TYR A 78 -3.64 -14.60 0.89
C TYR A 78 -2.47 -15.04 1.75
N ALA A 79 -2.50 -14.66 3.02
CA ALA A 79 -1.57 -15.13 4.03
C ALA A 79 -2.27 -15.38 5.36
N THR A 80 -1.70 -16.27 6.17
CA THR A 80 -2.25 -16.65 7.46
C THR A 80 -1.27 -16.29 8.57
N PHE A 81 -1.77 -15.62 9.60
CA PHE A 81 -1.00 -15.09 10.71
C PHE A 81 -1.51 -15.69 12.02
N PRO A 82 -0.86 -16.74 12.52
CA PRO A 82 -1.17 -17.32 13.82
C PRO A 82 -0.57 -16.51 14.97
N SER A 83 -1.24 -16.50 16.11
CA SER A 83 -0.65 -16.06 17.36
C SER A 83 -1.17 -16.89 18.53
N VAL A 84 -0.30 -17.12 19.49
CA VAL A 84 -0.61 -17.86 20.71
C VAL A 84 -0.06 -17.11 21.91
N SER A 85 -0.78 -17.17 23.03
CA SER A 85 -0.27 -16.64 24.29
C SER A 85 -0.68 -17.55 25.45
N ALA A 86 0.18 -17.62 26.44
CA ALA A 86 -0.07 -18.28 27.70
C ALA A 86 0.16 -17.32 28.86
N GLY A 87 -0.62 -17.46 29.90
CA GLY A 87 -0.49 -16.67 31.10
C GLY A 87 -0.67 -17.54 32.34
N TRP A 88 0.15 -17.32 33.35
CA TRP A 88 0.03 -17.95 34.63
C TRP A 88 -0.12 -16.90 35.73
N ARG A 89 -1.26 -16.92 36.41
CA ARG A 89 -1.56 -16.02 37.51
C ARG A 89 -1.06 -16.69 38.81
N ILE A 90 0.19 -16.43 39.12
CA ILE A 90 0.91 -17.07 40.22
C ILE A 90 0.33 -16.64 41.58
N SER A 91 -0.18 -15.40 41.67
CA SER A 91 -0.84 -14.90 42.88
C SER A 91 -2.07 -15.73 43.32
N ASN A 92 -2.70 -16.46 42.38
CA ASN A 92 -3.87 -17.30 42.68
C ASN A 92 -3.47 -18.73 43.12
N GLU A 93 -2.19 -19.04 43.15
CA GLU A 93 -1.72 -20.33 43.62
C GLU A 93 -1.79 -20.45 45.15
N SER A 94 -2.04 -21.67 45.64
CA SER A 94 -2.25 -21.90 47.06
C SER A 94 -1.04 -21.49 47.94
N PHE A 95 0.18 -21.57 47.40
CA PHE A 95 1.39 -21.20 48.12
C PHE A 95 1.63 -19.69 48.25
N LEU A 96 0.89 -18.86 47.52
CA LEU A 96 0.98 -17.40 47.61
C LEU A 96 -0.22 -16.74 48.30
N LYS A 97 -1.29 -17.47 48.62
CA LYS A 97 -2.52 -16.92 49.21
C LYS A 97 -2.32 -16.21 50.54
N ASP A 98 -1.31 -16.62 51.30
CA ASP A 98 -1.00 -16.05 52.63
C ASP A 98 -0.01 -14.89 52.57
N VAL A 99 0.47 -14.53 51.38
CA VAL A 99 1.48 -13.48 51.19
C VAL A 99 0.77 -12.14 50.93
N GLN A 100 0.59 -11.36 52.00
CA GLN A 100 -0.20 -10.11 51.99
C GLN A 100 0.41 -8.93 51.23
N TRP A 101 1.68 -8.99 50.84
CA TRP A 101 2.37 -7.89 50.14
C TRP A 101 2.35 -8.05 48.58
N ILE A 102 1.80 -9.16 48.07
CA ILE A 102 1.67 -9.39 46.63
C ILE A 102 0.17 -9.42 46.27
N ASP A 103 -0.30 -8.35 45.69
CA ASP A 103 -1.70 -8.28 45.21
C ASP A 103 -1.92 -9.05 43.91
N GLU A 104 -1.03 -8.88 42.94
CA GLU A 104 -1.10 -9.61 41.65
C GLU A 104 0.30 -9.94 41.14
N LEU A 105 0.53 -11.23 40.87
CA LEU A 105 1.72 -11.71 40.19
C LEU A 105 1.31 -12.60 39.03
N LYS A 106 1.62 -12.16 37.80
CA LYS A 106 1.24 -12.83 36.57
C LYS A 106 2.42 -12.93 35.62
N LEU A 107 2.74 -14.15 35.21
CA LEU A 107 3.69 -14.41 34.13
C LEU A 107 2.93 -14.54 32.80
N ARG A 108 3.47 -13.95 31.73
CA ARG A 108 2.90 -14.06 30.38
C ARG A 108 3.99 -14.35 29.38
N ALA A 109 3.67 -15.21 28.43
CA ALA A 109 4.46 -15.48 27.24
C ALA A 109 3.56 -15.44 26.03
N SER A 110 4.06 -14.91 24.94
CA SER A 110 3.31 -14.86 23.68
C SER A 110 4.26 -15.03 22.50
N TRP A 111 3.72 -15.62 21.45
CA TRP A 111 4.36 -15.75 20.16
C TRP A 111 3.33 -15.44 19.07
N GLY A 112 3.73 -14.74 18.03
CA GLY A 112 2.83 -14.46 16.94
C GLY A 112 3.51 -13.96 15.68
N GLN A 113 2.76 -14.05 14.60
CA GLN A 113 3.13 -13.50 13.30
C GLN A 113 2.17 -12.39 12.89
N THR A 114 2.73 -11.33 12.32
CA THR A 114 1.97 -10.22 11.71
C THR A 114 2.41 -10.05 10.27
N GLY A 115 1.45 -9.68 9.41
CA GLY A 115 1.70 -9.39 8.00
C GLY A 115 1.65 -7.91 7.71
N ASN A 116 2.56 -7.46 6.84
CA ASN A 116 2.54 -6.13 6.27
C ASN A 116 2.27 -6.21 4.77
N GLN A 117 1.34 -5.39 4.28
CA GLN A 117 0.97 -5.26 2.87
C GLN A 117 1.36 -3.92 2.24
N GLU A 118 2.15 -3.10 2.94
CA GLU A 118 2.41 -1.71 2.52
C GLU A 118 3.40 -1.69 1.35
N ILE A 119 2.85 -1.86 0.16
CA ILE A 119 3.52 -1.78 -1.13
C ILE A 119 2.67 -0.97 -2.10
N SER A 120 3.26 -0.52 -3.20
CA SER A 120 2.51 0.14 -4.28
C SER A 120 1.38 -0.76 -4.81
N ASN A 121 0.22 -0.18 -5.05
CA ASN A 121 -0.92 -0.88 -5.67
C ASN A 121 -0.60 -1.42 -7.07
N LEU A 122 0.44 -0.88 -7.70
CA LEU A 122 0.88 -1.21 -9.04
C LEU A 122 2.17 -2.07 -9.06
N ALA A 123 2.71 -2.46 -7.90
CA ALA A 123 4.00 -3.15 -7.80
C ALA A 123 4.09 -4.45 -8.62
N ARG A 124 2.96 -5.15 -8.81
CA ARG A 124 2.90 -6.38 -9.61
C ARG A 124 2.84 -6.15 -11.11
N TYR A 125 2.54 -4.92 -11.56
CA TYR A 125 2.35 -4.64 -12.99
C TYR A 125 3.60 -4.05 -13.62
N THR A 126 3.86 -4.45 -14.86
CA THR A 126 4.81 -3.74 -15.71
C THR A 126 4.17 -2.46 -16.21
N ILE A 127 4.81 -1.33 -15.96
CA ILE A 127 4.32 -0.01 -16.34
C ILE A 127 5.17 0.52 -17.47
N PHE A 128 4.50 1.00 -18.52
CA PHE A 128 5.10 1.73 -19.62
C PHE A 128 4.59 3.17 -19.57
N VAL A 129 5.49 4.10 -19.78
CA VAL A 129 5.17 5.52 -19.89
C VAL A 129 5.51 6.02 -21.28
N SER A 130 4.65 6.87 -21.83
CA SER A 130 4.94 7.65 -23.03
C SER A 130 5.59 8.95 -22.58
N ASN A 131 6.75 9.28 -23.10
CA ASN A 131 7.44 10.52 -22.75
C ASN A 131 7.58 11.38 -24.01
N TYR A 132 6.83 12.48 -24.04
CA TYR A 132 6.82 13.42 -25.17
C TYR A 132 7.85 14.54 -24.96
N GLY A 133 9.13 14.17 -24.94
CA GLY A 133 10.20 15.10 -25.26
C GLY A 133 10.55 16.20 -24.26
N LYS A 134 9.88 16.33 -23.12
CA LYS A 134 10.31 17.23 -22.04
C LYS A 134 10.39 16.46 -20.73
N ASP A 135 11.57 16.43 -20.14
CA ASP A 135 11.66 16.03 -18.74
C ASP A 135 11.07 17.11 -17.83
N SER A 136 10.58 16.71 -16.67
CA SER A 136 9.97 17.62 -15.68
C SER A 136 10.94 18.66 -15.11
N PHE A 137 12.18 18.68 -15.54
CA PHE A 137 13.25 19.57 -15.05
C PHE A 137 13.71 20.61 -16.08
N GLY A 138 13.04 20.72 -17.25
CA GLY A 138 13.37 21.75 -18.25
C GLY A 138 14.68 21.51 -19.02
N GLY A 139 15.37 20.40 -18.79
CA GLY A 139 16.44 19.89 -19.64
C GLY A 139 15.83 19.13 -20.81
N GLY A 140 16.24 19.38 -22.02
CA GLY A 140 15.75 18.71 -23.23
C GLY A 140 16.03 17.20 -23.23
N GLY A 141 15.30 16.45 -22.37
CA GLY A 141 15.31 15.01 -22.35
C GLY A 141 14.64 14.47 -23.60
N TYR A 142 15.35 13.63 -24.32
CA TYR A 142 14.83 12.95 -25.49
C TYR A 142 13.80 11.91 -25.04
N GLY A 143 12.52 12.17 -25.30
CA GLY A 143 11.46 11.19 -25.13
C GLY A 143 11.72 9.96 -26.02
N THR A 144 11.11 8.83 -25.68
CA THR A 144 11.07 7.67 -26.55
C THR A 144 10.21 7.99 -27.77
N SER A 145 10.84 8.36 -28.87
CA SER A 145 10.19 8.63 -30.15
C SER A 145 10.76 7.70 -31.21
N TYR A 146 9.94 7.34 -32.15
CA TYR A 146 10.35 6.49 -33.29
C TYR A 146 10.25 7.29 -34.58
N ASP A 147 11.35 7.35 -35.33
CA ASP A 147 11.34 7.85 -36.71
C ASP A 147 10.96 6.71 -37.66
N ILE A 148 9.66 6.52 -37.82
CA ILE A 148 9.11 5.43 -38.67
C ILE A 148 9.33 5.74 -40.17
N GLU A 149 9.42 7.01 -40.55
CA GLU A 149 9.55 7.44 -41.94
C GLU A 149 10.99 7.74 -42.37
N GLY A 150 11.96 7.70 -41.42
CA GLY A 150 13.37 7.95 -41.71
C GLY A 150 13.68 9.38 -42.21
N SER A 151 12.87 10.34 -41.79
CA SER A 151 12.92 11.73 -42.33
C SER A 151 13.99 12.64 -41.71
N ASN A 152 14.95 12.08 -40.98
CA ASN A 152 16.10 12.81 -40.40
C ASN A 152 15.72 14.14 -39.70
N GLY A 153 14.63 14.14 -38.95
CA GLY A 153 14.18 15.27 -38.15
C GLY A 153 13.27 16.27 -38.85
N GLY A 154 12.85 16.01 -40.07
CA GLY A 154 11.85 16.86 -40.77
C GLY A 154 10.39 16.40 -40.61
N GLY A 155 10.16 15.24 -39.99
CA GLY A 155 8.81 14.66 -39.79
C GLY A 155 8.34 14.72 -38.34
N ILE A 156 7.08 14.38 -38.13
CA ILE A 156 6.49 14.23 -36.80
C ILE A 156 6.97 12.90 -36.22
N LEU A 157 7.83 12.95 -35.21
CA LEU A 157 8.27 11.75 -34.50
C LEU A 157 7.09 11.12 -33.76
N GLN A 158 6.81 9.85 -34.04
CA GLN A 158 5.80 9.10 -33.34
C GLN A 158 6.25 8.83 -31.89
N SER A 159 5.30 8.98 -30.97
CA SER A 159 5.57 8.70 -29.56
C SER A 159 5.84 7.22 -29.31
N GLY A 160 6.90 6.93 -28.60
CA GLY A 160 7.23 5.59 -28.13
C GLY A 160 6.90 5.39 -26.67
N PHE A 161 7.10 4.17 -26.20
CA PHE A 161 6.90 3.79 -24.81
C PHE A 161 8.21 3.32 -24.19
N LYS A 162 8.51 3.85 -23.01
CA LYS A 162 9.62 3.38 -22.17
C LYS A 162 9.04 2.56 -21.02
N ARG A 163 9.64 1.42 -20.75
CA ARG A 163 9.30 0.66 -19.53
C ARG A 163 9.85 1.42 -18.32
N ASP A 164 8.96 1.85 -17.45
CA ASP A 164 9.25 2.58 -16.22
C ASP A 164 9.42 1.60 -15.05
N GLN A 165 8.57 0.60 -14.97
CA GLN A 165 8.60 -0.41 -13.93
C GLN A 165 8.47 -1.82 -14.53
N LEU A 166 9.28 -2.75 -14.01
CA LEU A 166 9.08 -4.18 -14.23
C LEU A 166 8.18 -4.74 -13.14
N GLY A 167 7.05 -5.32 -13.54
CA GLY A 167 6.13 -5.98 -12.63
C GLY A 167 6.70 -7.28 -12.07
N ASN A 168 6.24 -7.63 -10.87
CA ASN A 168 6.56 -8.90 -10.25
C ASN A 168 5.29 -9.53 -9.65
N ASP A 169 4.82 -10.61 -10.23
CA ASP A 169 3.63 -11.33 -9.76
C ASP A 169 3.91 -12.21 -8.52
N ASP A 170 5.19 -12.43 -8.18
CA ASP A 170 5.60 -13.25 -7.04
C ASP A 170 5.75 -12.45 -5.74
N ILE A 171 5.41 -11.15 -5.76
CA ILE A 171 5.35 -10.33 -4.55
C ILE A 171 4.39 -10.95 -3.55
N LYS A 172 4.85 -11.08 -2.30
CA LYS A 172 4.11 -11.69 -1.19
C LYS A 172 4.11 -10.80 0.04
N TRP A 173 3.27 -11.15 0.99
CA TRP A 173 3.22 -10.53 2.31
C TRP A 173 4.59 -10.54 3.00
N GLU A 174 4.98 -9.41 3.54
CA GLU A 174 6.07 -9.34 4.51
C GLU A 174 5.57 -9.88 5.85
N THR A 175 6.31 -10.81 6.44
CA THR A 175 5.90 -11.46 7.69
C THR A 175 6.91 -11.13 8.78
N THR A 176 6.43 -10.56 9.89
CA THR A 176 7.22 -10.31 11.08
C THR A 176 6.80 -11.28 12.19
N THR A 177 7.77 -11.93 12.81
CA THR A 177 7.57 -12.82 13.97
C THR A 177 8.00 -12.08 15.24
N GLN A 178 7.16 -12.16 16.27
CA GLN A 178 7.37 -11.53 17.58
C GLN A 178 7.18 -12.55 18.69
N THR A 179 7.98 -12.43 19.74
CA THR A 179 7.92 -13.23 20.95
C THR A 179 7.92 -12.34 22.18
#